data_7eaabe88c225c601bacc08523c80795e
#
_entry.id   7eaabe88c225c601bacc08523c80795e
#
_cell.length_a   1.000
_cell.length_b   1.000
_cell.length_c   1.000
_cell.angle_alpha   90.00
_cell.angle_beta   90.00
_cell.angle_gamma   90.00
#
_symmetry.space_group_name_H-M   'P 1'
#
loop_
_entity.id
_entity.type
_entity.pdbx_description
1 polymer ?
#
loop_
_entity_poly.entity_id
_entity_poly.type
_entity_poly.pdbx_seq_one_letter_code
_entity_poly.pdbx_strand_id
1 'polypeptide(L)'
;MSLLERVQAAGNEVSGKQERSRAQLLEDLKTRLQMRLPVDHIARLMADNPSQAKNEIRSGCRTLFAEDDALVPADFDRDSLVEELIDTVFGLGPLEALLEDEGITEIMVNGTHSVYCERAGRLFRTSIVFSQDDQVRALIDRIIGPLGRRIDESSPMVNARLAQGHRVHAILPPLALDGPVLTIRKFRERVMTLEEMEAAGSMDQALLTFLTWAVAARKNIAVTGGTGSGKTTLLNALSCKIAITQRIITIEDSAELRFLEHPHVVRLEARPKNAEGLGEVSIRDLVINALRMRPDRIVVGECRGAEALDMLQAMNTGHDGSLTTLHANSPGEAIMRLTTMVRYAAELPVDVIEAQIASALDVVVQTARAADGQRFIQEVVALRFDPDRRACTVLPLLARAVVGTQPTWVAAPDWLDALVVQGIAREGEVATWKQMCLLA
;
A
#
# COMPACT_ATOMS: atom_id res chain seq x y z
N MET A 1 18.40 -42.10 -9.80
CA MET A 1 17.14 -41.40 -10.09
C MET A 1 15.97 -42.32 -9.79
N SER A 2 15.17 -42.01 -8.82
CA SER A 2 13.99 -42.79 -8.45
C SER A 2 12.89 -42.69 -9.51
N LEU A 3 11.94 -43.64 -9.50
CA LEU A 3 10.81 -43.64 -10.44
C LEU A 3 9.98 -42.35 -10.33
N LEU A 4 9.89 -41.77 -9.13
CA LEU A 4 9.24 -40.50 -8.83
C LEU A 4 9.95 -39.31 -9.51
N GLU A 5 11.28 -39.28 -9.53
CA GLU A 5 12.08 -38.22 -10.20
C GLU A 5 11.93 -38.30 -11.71
N ARG A 6 11.79 -39.51 -12.27
CA ARG A 6 11.51 -39.71 -13.70
C ARG A 6 10.09 -39.28 -14.10
N VAL A 7 9.11 -39.53 -13.26
CA VAL A 7 7.70 -39.09 -13.50
C VAL A 7 7.59 -37.59 -13.37
N GLN A 8 8.27 -36.96 -12.39
CA GLN A 8 8.30 -35.51 -12.27
C GLN A 8 9.07 -34.83 -13.41
N ALA A 9 10.20 -35.40 -13.87
CA ALA A 9 10.94 -34.90 -15.02
C ALA A 9 10.11 -35.01 -16.32
N ALA A 10 9.43 -36.13 -16.53
CA ALA A 10 8.57 -36.32 -17.71
C ALA A 10 7.33 -35.41 -17.68
N GLY A 11 6.74 -35.17 -16.49
CA GLY A 11 5.65 -34.20 -16.31
C GLY A 11 6.07 -32.75 -16.60
N ASN A 12 7.27 -32.36 -16.16
CA ASN A 12 7.83 -31.03 -16.44
C ASN A 12 8.21 -30.83 -17.91
N GLU A 13 8.71 -31.88 -18.61
CA GLU A 13 9.00 -31.79 -20.04
C GLU A 13 7.73 -31.70 -20.91
N VAL A 14 6.67 -32.40 -20.55
CA VAL A 14 5.38 -32.34 -21.26
C VAL A 14 4.73 -30.96 -21.05
N SER A 15 4.72 -30.45 -19.81
CA SER A 15 4.22 -29.09 -19.49
C SER A 15 5.01 -28.00 -20.22
N GLY A 16 6.33 -28.04 -20.21
CA GLY A 16 7.16 -27.05 -20.90
C GLY A 16 7.06 -27.07 -22.43
N LYS A 17 6.79 -28.23 -23.06
CA LYS A 17 6.55 -28.32 -24.51
C LYS A 17 5.18 -27.76 -24.89
N GLN A 18 4.16 -27.99 -24.08
CA GLN A 18 2.81 -27.49 -24.32
C GLN A 18 2.73 -25.97 -24.14
N GLU A 19 3.41 -25.41 -23.13
CA GLU A 19 3.50 -23.96 -22.92
C GLU A 19 4.27 -23.24 -24.05
N ARG A 20 5.36 -23.80 -24.55
CA ARG A 20 6.10 -23.25 -25.72
C ARG A 20 5.25 -23.26 -26.98
N SER A 21 4.47 -24.30 -27.20
CA SER A 21 3.54 -24.40 -28.32
C SER A 21 2.42 -23.36 -28.21
N ARG A 22 1.88 -23.12 -27.01
CA ARG A 22 0.84 -22.12 -26.76
C ARG A 22 1.34 -20.69 -26.99
N ALA A 23 2.53 -20.35 -26.52
CA ALA A 23 3.13 -19.05 -26.74
C ALA A 23 3.42 -18.74 -28.23
N GLN A 24 3.86 -19.74 -28.97
CA GLN A 24 4.05 -19.62 -30.43
C GLN A 24 2.72 -19.40 -31.15
N LEU A 25 1.67 -20.11 -30.74
CA LEU A 25 0.33 -19.98 -31.33
C LEU A 25 -0.26 -18.58 -31.10
N LEU A 26 -0.07 -18.02 -29.89
CA LEU A 26 -0.49 -16.65 -29.58
C LEU A 26 0.26 -15.61 -30.43
N GLU A 27 1.54 -15.76 -30.65
CA GLU A 27 2.33 -14.84 -31.49
C GLU A 27 1.92 -14.92 -32.96
N ASP A 28 1.62 -16.13 -33.48
CA ASP A 28 1.08 -16.33 -34.83
C ASP A 28 -0.31 -15.69 -34.98
N LEU A 29 -1.19 -15.89 -34.00
CA LEU A 29 -2.53 -15.26 -33.99
C LEU A 29 -2.44 -13.74 -33.95
N LYS A 30 -1.56 -13.20 -33.11
CA LYS A 30 -1.30 -11.76 -33.01
C LYS A 30 -0.82 -11.20 -34.33
N THR A 31 0.15 -11.83 -34.97
CA THR A 31 0.70 -11.41 -36.26
C THR A 31 -0.38 -11.38 -37.35
N ARG A 32 -1.18 -12.42 -37.46
CA ARG A 32 -2.29 -12.51 -38.45
C ARG A 32 -3.40 -11.50 -38.14
N LEU A 33 -3.71 -11.27 -36.86
CA LEU A 33 -4.70 -10.27 -36.46
C LEU A 33 -4.22 -8.84 -36.78
N GLN A 34 -2.95 -8.51 -36.57
CA GLN A 34 -2.37 -7.21 -36.90
C GLN A 34 -2.39 -6.88 -38.38
N MET A 35 -2.32 -7.89 -39.27
CA MET A 35 -2.49 -7.69 -40.70
C MET A 35 -3.90 -7.24 -41.08
N ARG A 36 -4.91 -7.50 -40.26
CA ARG A 36 -6.33 -7.15 -40.51
C ARG A 36 -6.78 -5.92 -39.71
N LEU A 37 -6.33 -5.83 -38.48
CA LEU A 37 -6.66 -4.74 -37.59
C LEU A 37 -5.39 -3.92 -37.34
N PRO A 38 -5.27 -2.73 -37.94
CA PRO A 38 -4.11 -1.87 -37.73
C PRO A 38 -3.93 -1.53 -36.26
N VAL A 39 -2.71 -1.67 -35.75
CA VAL A 39 -2.37 -1.43 -34.33
C VAL A 39 -2.81 -0.04 -33.88
N ASP A 40 -2.60 1.00 -34.73
CA ASP A 40 -2.99 2.38 -34.42
C ASP A 40 -4.52 2.57 -34.31
N HIS A 41 -5.31 1.80 -35.05
CA HIS A 41 -6.77 1.84 -34.96
C HIS A 41 -7.22 1.28 -33.63
N ILE A 42 -6.70 0.11 -33.26
CA ILE A 42 -7.05 -0.55 -32.01
C ILE A 42 -6.54 0.21 -30.80
N ALA A 43 -5.35 0.82 -30.87
CA ALA A 43 -4.81 1.64 -29.77
C ALA A 43 -5.70 2.88 -29.51
N ARG A 44 -6.17 3.55 -30.58
CA ARG A 44 -7.13 4.67 -30.44
C ARG A 44 -8.46 4.20 -29.87
N LEU A 45 -8.99 3.10 -30.38
CA LEU A 45 -10.25 2.56 -29.92
C LEU A 45 -10.19 2.12 -28.44
N MET A 46 -9.05 1.59 -27.99
CA MET A 46 -8.81 1.27 -26.57
C MET A 46 -8.81 2.52 -25.67
N ALA A 47 -8.28 3.65 -26.16
CA ALA A 47 -8.31 4.88 -25.39
C ALA A 47 -9.74 5.45 -25.26
N ASP A 48 -10.55 5.33 -26.32
CA ASP A 48 -11.91 5.90 -26.38
C ASP A 48 -12.99 4.95 -25.84
N ASN A 49 -12.91 3.66 -26.18
CA ASN A 49 -13.89 2.63 -25.82
C ASN A 49 -13.25 1.22 -25.73
N PRO A 50 -12.67 0.88 -24.56
CA PRO A 50 -12.00 -0.40 -24.35
C PRO A 50 -12.87 -1.64 -24.66
N SER A 51 -14.17 -1.58 -24.34
CA SER A 51 -15.10 -2.68 -24.59
C SER A 51 -15.30 -2.94 -26.09
N GLN A 52 -15.37 -1.89 -26.90
CA GLN A 52 -15.49 -2.02 -28.32
C GLN A 52 -14.20 -2.56 -28.94
N ALA A 53 -13.02 -2.11 -28.49
CA ALA A 53 -11.74 -2.62 -28.95
C ALA A 53 -11.61 -4.13 -28.71
N LYS A 54 -11.94 -4.59 -27.49
CA LYS A 54 -11.95 -6.02 -27.15
C LYS A 54 -12.91 -6.81 -28.05
N ASN A 55 -14.10 -6.28 -28.34
CA ASN A 55 -15.07 -6.92 -29.23
C ASN A 55 -14.60 -6.99 -30.70
N GLU A 56 -13.89 -5.97 -31.20
CA GLU A 56 -13.31 -6.01 -32.54
C GLU A 56 -12.24 -7.10 -32.68
N ILE A 57 -11.40 -7.27 -31.64
CA ILE A 57 -10.42 -8.36 -31.60
C ILE A 57 -11.10 -9.72 -31.58
N ARG A 58 -12.09 -9.92 -30.70
CA ARG A 58 -12.85 -11.18 -30.66
C ARG A 58 -13.46 -11.49 -32.03
N SER A 59 -14.03 -10.49 -32.69
CA SER A 59 -14.60 -10.64 -34.03
C SER A 59 -13.52 -10.97 -35.07
N GLY A 60 -12.37 -10.29 -35.04
CA GLY A 60 -11.24 -10.56 -35.91
C GLY A 60 -10.68 -11.99 -35.74
N CYS A 61 -10.53 -12.46 -34.50
CA CYS A 61 -10.10 -13.82 -34.21
C CYS A 61 -11.12 -14.86 -34.71
N ARG A 62 -12.42 -14.63 -34.48
CA ARG A 62 -13.49 -15.54 -35.01
C ARG A 62 -13.44 -15.64 -36.52
N THR A 63 -13.19 -14.55 -37.23
CA THR A 63 -13.04 -14.55 -38.68
C THR A 63 -11.81 -15.36 -39.11
N LEU A 64 -10.66 -15.19 -38.41
CA LEU A 64 -9.46 -15.98 -38.70
C LEU A 64 -9.68 -17.49 -38.49
N PHE A 65 -10.38 -17.87 -37.42
CA PHE A 65 -10.72 -19.29 -37.18
C PHE A 65 -11.72 -19.86 -38.18
N ALA A 66 -12.61 -19.02 -38.72
CA ALA A 66 -13.54 -19.46 -39.76
C ALA A 66 -12.89 -19.67 -41.13
N GLU A 67 -11.82 -18.93 -41.43
CA GLU A 67 -11.05 -19.05 -42.67
C GLU A 67 -10.02 -20.17 -42.64
N ASP A 68 -9.43 -20.42 -41.45
CA ASP A 68 -8.40 -21.45 -41.26
C ASP A 68 -8.70 -22.22 -39.96
N ASP A 69 -9.51 -23.26 -40.07
CA ASP A 69 -9.92 -24.09 -38.93
C ASP A 69 -8.75 -24.86 -38.32
N ALA A 70 -7.68 -25.09 -39.10
CA ALA A 70 -6.45 -25.72 -38.65
C ALA A 70 -5.48 -24.79 -37.93
N LEU A 71 -5.78 -23.48 -37.91
CA LEU A 71 -4.95 -22.47 -37.28
C LEU A 71 -4.76 -22.72 -35.77
N VAL A 72 -5.79 -23.23 -35.11
CA VAL A 72 -5.78 -23.58 -33.69
C VAL A 72 -6.01 -25.10 -33.58
N PRO A 73 -5.00 -25.86 -33.08
CA PRO A 73 -5.17 -27.29 -32.83
C PRO A 73 -6.38 -27.59 -31.91
N ALA A 74 -7.00 -28.76 -32.11
CA ALA A 74 -8.24 -29.12 -31.40
C ALA A 74 -8.09 -29.33 -29.89
N ASP A 75 -6.84 -29.43 -29.41
CA ASP A 75 -6.50 -29.54 -27.99
C ASP A 75 -6.43 -28.17 -27.26
N PHE A 76 -6.59 -27.07 -28.01
CA PHE A 76 -6.62 -25.72 -27.43
C PHE A 76 -8.04 -25.15 -27.47
N ASP A 77 -8.43 -24.54 -26.34
CA ASP A 77 -9.68 -23.78 -26.26
C ASP A 77 -9.50 -22.40 -26.93
N ARG A 78 -10.27 -22.20 -28.02
CA ARG A 78 -10.21 -20.98 -28.85
C ARG A 78 -10.62 -19.73 -28.10
N ASP A 79 -11.66 -19.82 -27.26
CA ASP A 79 -12.10 -18.65 -26.48
C ASP A 79 -11.05 -18.24 -25.43
N SER A 80 -10.43 -19.21 -24.76
CA SER A 80 -9.32 -18.97 -23.85
C SER A 80 -8.10 -18.33 -24.54
N LEU A 81 -7.78 -18.75 -25.76
CA LEU A 81 -6.69 -18.15 -26.55
C LEU A 81 -6.99 -16.71 -26.98
N VAL A 82 -8.25 -16.41 -27.30
CA VAL A 82 -8.67 -15.04 -27.66
C VAL A 82 -8.58 -14.10 -26.45
N GLU A 83 -9.05 -14.52 -25.28
CA GLU A 83 -8.92 -13.72 -24.08
C GLU A 83 -7.44 -13.50 -23.70
N GLU A 84 -6.60 -14.54 -23.75
CA GLU A 84 -5.16 -14.42 -23.52
C GLU A 84 -4.46 -13.51 -24.55
N LEU A 85 -4.92 -13.52 -25.81
CA LEU A 85 -4.44 -12.59 -26.83
C LEU A 85 -4.83 -11.15 -26.50
N ILE A 86 -6.05 -10.92 -26.07
CA ILE A 86 -6.54 -9.60 -25.62
C ILE A 86 -5.70 -9.12 -24.47
N ASP A 87 -5.45 -9.95 -23.46
CA ASP A 87 -4.64 -9.63 -22.29
C ASP A 87 -3.17 -9.38 -22.66
N THR A 88 -2.65 -10.13 -23.63
CA THR A 88 -1.28 -9.95 -24.15
C THR A 88 -1.12 -8.65 -24.94
N VAL A 89 -2.14 -8.29 -25.72
CA VAL A 89 -2.07 -7.08 -26.59
C VAL A 89 -2.42 -5.80 -25.83
N PHE A 90 -3.38 -5.83 -24.91
CA PHE A 90 -3.91 -4.64 -24.24
C PHE A 90 -3.78 -4.66 -22.72
N GLY A 91 -3.75 -5.83 -22.13
CA GLY A 91 -3.57 -6.03 -20.70
C GLY A 91 -2.09 -6.14 -20.32
N LEU A 92 -1.88 -6.64 -19.13
CA LEU A 92 -0.54 -6.96 -18.60
C LEU A 92 -0.15 -8.41 -18.89
N GLY A 93 -0.72 -9.00 -19.96
CA GLY A 93 -0.40 -10.35 -20.43
C GLY A 93 -0.64 -11.40 -19.34
N PRO A 94 0.31 -12.34 -19.13
CA PRO A 94 0.16 -13.42 -18.17
C PRO A 94 0.03 -12.95 -16.71
N LEU A 95 0.23 -11.66 -16.41
CA LEU A 95 0.06 -11.10 -15.08
C LEU A 95 -1.39 -10.71 -14.75
N GLU A 96 -2.31 -10.66 -15.74
CA GLU A 96 -3.70 -10.25 -15.52
C GLU A 96 -4.39 -11.14 -14.49
N ALA A 97 -4.30 -12.45 -14.62
CA ALA A 97 -4.89 -13.39 -13.67
C ALA A 97 -4.38 -13.17 -12.22
N LEU A 98 -3.11 -12.76 -12.05
CA LEU A 98 -2.56 -12.42 -10.74
C LEU A 98 -3.07 -11.06 -10.24
N LEU A 99 -3.35 -10.14 -11.15
CA LEU A 99 -3.91 -8.83 -10.82
C LEU A 99 -5.38 -8.92 -10.42
N GLU A 100 -6.15 -9.80 -11.03
CA GLU A 100 -7.55 -10.04 -10.70
C GLU A 100 -7.74 -10.80 -9.38
N ASP A 101 -6.78 -11.66 -8.99
CA ASP A 101 -6.85 -12.44 -7.75
C ASP A 101 -6.71 -11.54 -6.50
N GLU A 102 -7.81 -11.24 -5.82
CA GLU A 102 -7.84 -10.37 -4.61
C GLU A 102 -6.94 -10.87 -3.47
N GLY A 103 -6.63 -12.16 -3.43
CA GLY A 103 -5.75 -12.76 -2.42
C GLY A 103 -4.28 -12.40 -2.60
N ILE A 104 -3.87 -12.00 -3.82
CA ILE A 104 -2.50 -11.61 -4.14
C ILE A 104 -2.28 -10.14 -3.78
N THR A 105 -1.19 -9.86 -3.07
CA THR A 105 -0.82 -8.52 -2.60
C THR A 105 0.34 -7.91 -3.38
N GLU A 106 1.28 -8.74 -3.84
CA GLU A 106 2.43 -8.30 -4.63
C GLU A 106 2.71 -9.30 -5.77
N ILE A 107 3.19 -8.79 -6.89
CA ILE A 107 3.65 -9.56 -8.06
C ILE A 107 5.06 -9.09 -8.37
N MET A 108 5.99 -10.02 -8.51
CA MET A 108 7.41 -9.74 -8.73
C MET A 108 7.92 -10.54 -9.93
N VAL A 109 8.26 -9.85 -11.00
CA VAL A 109 8.88 -10.40 -12.20
C VAL A 109 10.38 -10.15 -12.10
N ASN A 110 11.18 -11.19 -12.04
CA ASN A 110 12.64 -11.14 -11.96
C ASN A 110 13.23 -11.77 -13.23
N GLY A 111 13.45 -10.97 -14.25
CA GLY A 111 13.82 -11.47 -15.58
C GLY A 111 12.73 -12.34 -16.21
N THR A 112 13.12 -13.24 -17.10
CA THR A 112 12.19 -14.08 -17.88
C THR A 112 11.67 -15.30 -17.14
N HIS A 113 12.41 -15.84 -16.18
CA HIS A 113 12.15 -17.18 -15.64
C HIS A 113 11.59 -17.22 -14.23
N SER A 114 11.44 -16.08 -13.58
CA SER A 114 11.09 -16.04 -12.15
C SER A 114 10.02 -15.02 -11.88
N VAL A 115 8.77 -15.47 -11.86
CA VAL A 115 7.62 -14.67 -11.42
C VAL A 115 7.13 -15.19 -10.08
N TYR A 116 7.14 -14.33 -9.07
CA TYR A 116 6.66 -14.61 -7.74
C TYR A 116 5.43 -13.77 -7.42
N CYS A 117 4.59 -14.26 -6.54
CA CYS A 117 3.51 -13.48 -5.94
C CYS A 117 3.50 -13.64 -4.42
N GLU A 118 2.97 -12.63 -3.72
CA GLU A 118 2.69 -12.70 -2.30
C GLU A 118 1.19 -12.91 -2.07
N ARG A 119 0.85 -13.90 -1.23
CA ARG A 119 -0.51 -14.16 -0.75
C ARG A 119 -0.48 -14.38 0.76
N ALA A 120 -1.31 -13.65 1.50
CA ALA A 120 -1.36 -13.72 2.96
C ALA A 120 0.02 -13.61 3.64
N GLY A 121 0.93 -12.79 3.09
CA GLY A 121 2.27 -12.58 3.61
C GLY A 121 3.27 -13.69 3.31
N ARG A 122 2.93 -14.65 2.44
CA ARG A 122 3.82 -15.73 2.00
C ARG A 122 4.12 -15.59 0.52
N LEU A 123 5.39 -15.82 0.15
CA LEU A 123 5.83 -15.79 -1.23
C LEU A 123 5.65 -17.15 -1.90
N PHE A 124 5.14 -17.13 -3.12
CA PHE A 124 4.96 -18.29 -3.99
C PHE A 124 5.58 -18.02 -5.35
N ARG A 125 6.27 -19.00 -5.90
CA ARG A 125 6.67 -18.97 -7.28
C ARG A 125 5.49 -19.39 -8.15
N THR A 126 5.23 -18.64 -9.22
CA THR A 126 4.19 -18.97 -10.21
C THR A 126 4.76 -19.86 -11.31
N SER A 127 3.90 -20.41 -12.16
CA SER A 127 4.29 -21.10 -13.40
C SER A 127 4.55 -20.14 -14.57
N ILE A 128 4.31 -18.85 -14.40
CA ILE A 128 4.47 -17.84 -15.46
C ILE A 128 5.95 -17.69 -15.81
N VAL A 129 6.24 -17.76 -17.09
CA VAL A 129 7.56 -17.52 -17.68
C VAL A 129 7.42 -16.63 -18.92
N PHE A 130 8.41 -15.80 -19.18
CA PHE A 130 8.52 -15.00 -20.38
C PHE A 130 9.55 -15.64 -21.30
N SER A 131 9.35 -15.61 -22.61
CA SER A 131 10.27 -16.25 -23.56
C SER A 131 11.56 -15.45 -23.76
N GLN A 132 11.48 -14.12 -23.63
CA GLN A 132 12.59 -13.19 -23.87
C GLN A 132 12.45 -11.94 -22.98
N ASP A 133 13.57 -11.28 -22.69
CA ASP A 133 13.61 -10.01 -21.94
C ASP A 133 12.78 -8.92 -22.61
N ASP A 134 12.71 -8.91 -23.93
CA ASP A 134 11.90 -7.95 -24.70
C ASP A 134 10.40 -8.02 -24.38
N GLN A 135 9.89 -9.19 -23.97
CA GLN A 135 8.50 -9.31 -23.55
C GLN A 135 8.24 -8.60 -22.20
N VAL A 136 9.16 -8.79 -21.25
CA VAL A 136 9.11 -8.09 -19.96
C VAL A 136 9.31 -6.59 -20.18
N ARG A 137 10.22 -6.21 -21.06
CA ARG A 137 10.45 -4.82 -21.44
C ARG A 137 9.21 -4.18 -22.06
N ALA A 138 8.58 -4.83 -23.03
CA ALA A 138 7.36 -4.36 -23.67
C ALA A 138 6.19 -4.22 -22.68
N LEU A 139 6.12 -5.12 -21.68
CA LEU A 139 5.15 -5.03 -20.58
C LEU A 139 5.40 -3.77 -19.73
N ILE A 140 6.66 -3.52 -19.35
CA ILE A 140 7.05 -2.31 -18.62
C ILE A 140 6.71 -1.05 -19.41
N ASP A 141 7.08 -0.99 -20.70
CA ASP A 141 6.81 0.15 -21.56
C ASP A 141 5.30 0.41 -21.71
N ARG A 142 4.47 -0.63 -21.76
CA ARG A 142 3.01 -0.56 -21.81
C ARG A 142 2.41 0.03 -20.52
N ILE A 143 2.99 -0.29 -19.37
CA ILE A 143 2.59 0.26 -18.07
C ILE A 143 2.98 1.74 -17.96
N ILE A 144 4.21 2.06 -18.37
CA ILE A 144 4.84 3.35 -18.11
C ILE A 144 4.46 4.41 -19.16
N GLY A 145 4.34 4.00 -20.42
CA GLY A 145 4.05 4.91 -21.54
C GLY A 145 2.81 5.79 -21.35
N PRO A 146 1.63 5.22 -21.03
CA PRO A 146 0.41 6.01 -20.79
C PRO A 146 0.50 7.01 -19.65
N LEU A 147 1.44 6.80 -18.72
CA LEU A 147 1.65 7.66 -17.55
C LEU A 147 2.58 8.85 -17.85
N GLY A 148 3.02 9.00 -19.12
CA GLY A 148 3.93 10.06 -19.52
C GLY A 148 5.30 9.97 -18.88
N ARG A 149 5.70 8.78 -18.43
CA ARG A 149 7.00 8.49 -17.84
C ARG A 149 7.89 7.74 -18.84
N ARG A 150 9.18 7.85 -18.66
CA ARG A 150 10.19 7.20 -19.48
C ARG A 150 11.05 6.27 -18.64
N ILE A 151 11.41 5.14 -19.22
CA ILE A 151 12.38 4.20 -18.68
C ILE A 151 13.27 3.71 -19.83
N ASP A 152 14.57 3.90 -19.73
CA ASP A 152 15.57 3.48 -20.71
C ASP A 152 16.95 3.34 -20.04
N GLU A 153 18.00 3.07 -20.84
CA GLU A 153 19.36 2.92 -20.33
C GLU A 153 19.90 4.16 -19.60
N SER A 154 19.42 5.37 -19.97
CA SER A 154 19.83 6.62 -19.32
C SER A 154 19.05 6.89 -18.01
N SER A 155 17.84 6.34 -17.89
CA SER A 155 16.99 6.39 -16.73
C SER A 155 16.40 4.99 -16.47
N PRO A 156 17.20 4.06 -15.98
CA PRO A 156 16.84 2.64 -15.97
C PRO A 156 15.92 2.23 -14.83
N MET A 157 15.40 3.17 -14.06
CA MET A 157 14.48 2.92 -12.94
C MET A 157 13.26 3.85 -13.02
N VAL A 158 12.09 3.31 -12.71
CA VAL A 158 10.87 4.11 -12.66
C VAL A 158 9.91 3.61 -11.59
N ASN A 159 9.30 4.56 -10.90
CA ASN A 159 8.12 4.33 -10.07
C ASN A 159 6.89 4.85 -10.79
N ALA A 160 5.81 4.09 -10.80
CA ALA A 160 4.57 4.46 -11.47
C ALA A 160 3.37 3.96 -10.69
N ARG A 161 2.17 4.34 -11.14
CA ARG A 161 0.91 3.91 -10.57
C ARG A 161 -0.08 3.61 -11.70
N LEU A 162 -0.68 2.42 -11.66
CA LEU A 162 -1.75 2.04 -12.57
C LEU A 162 -3.03 2.84 -12.26
N ALA A 163 -3.93 2.91 -13.23
CA ALA A 163 -5.23 3.58 -13.06
C ALA A 163 -6.04 2.96 -11.91
N GLN A 164 -5.92 1.65 -11.68
CA GLN A 164 -6.53 0.92 -10.56
C GLN A 164 -5.88 1.24 -9.20
N GLY A 165 -4.80 2.02 -9.19
CA GLY A 165 -4.10 2.43 -7.97
C GLY A 165 -2.92 1.55 -7.58
N HIS A 166 -2.64 0.45 -8.29
CA HIS A 166 -1.49 -0.42 -8.01
C HIS A 166 -0.18 0.34 -8.21
N ARG A 167 0.76 0.18 -7.28
CA ARG A 167 2.10 0.75 -7.40
C ARG A 167 2.96 -0.17 -8.26
N VAL A 168 3.71 0.44 -9.16
CA VAL A 168 4.63 -0.27 -10.04
C VAL A 168 6.02 0.29 -9.87
N HIS A 169 7.00 -0.60 -9.73
CA HIS A 169 8.41 -0.28 -9.78
C HIS A 169 9.07 -1.15 -10.83
N ALA A 170 9.85 -0.54 -11.73
CA ALA A 170 10.59 -1.25 -12.75
C ALA A 170 12.06 -0.82 -12.77
N ILE A 171 12.94 -1.78 -13.05
CA ILE A 171 14.37 -1.58 -13.22
C ILE A 171 14.81 -2.36 -14.46
N LEU A 172 15.62 -1.71 -15.29
CA LEU A 172 16.17 -2.30 -16.51
C LEU A 172 17.68 -2.57 -16.41
N PRO A 173 18.22 -3.43 -17.28
CA PRO A 173 19.67 -3.46 -17.53
C PRO A 173 20.19 -2.07 -17.90
N PRO A 174 21.45 -1.70 -17.55
CA PRO A 174 22.46 -2.56 -16.94
C PRO A 174 22.40 -2.68 -15.42
N LEU A 175 21.45 -2.02 -14.74
CA LEU A 175 21.34 -2.10 -13.27
C LEU A 175 20.75 -3.43 -12.81
N ALA A 176 19.76 -3.95 -13.52
CA ALA A 176 19.20 -5.28 -13.30
C ALA A 176 20.02 -6.31 -14.09
N LEU A 177 20.91 -7.03 -13.41
CA LEU A 177 21.91 -7.90 -14.05
C LEU A 177 21.31 -9.16 -14.70
N ASP A 178 20.21 -9.67 -14.14
CA ASP A 178 19.55 -10.91 -14.58
C ASP A 178 18.36 -10.65 -15.51
N GLY A 179 18.28 -9.45 -16.11
CA GLY A 179 17.18 -9.03 -16.98
C GLY A 179 16.27 -7.99 -16.35
N PRO A 180 15.22 -7.53 -17.08
CA PRO A 180 14.29 -6.52 -16.57
C PRO A 180 13.55 -7.01 -15.33
N VAL A 181 13.37 -6.12 -14.35
CA VAL A 181 12.64 -6.41 -13.11
C VAL A 181 11.39 -5.53 -13.05
N LEU A 182 10.26 -6.13 -12.69
CA LEU A 182 8.99 -5.45 -12.49
C LEU A 182 8.36 -5.91 -11.18
N THR A 183 8.05 -4.97 -10.30
CA THR A 183 7.31 -5.23 -9.07
C THR A 183 6.00 -4.47 -9.09
N ILE A 184 4.88 -5.16 -8.87
CA ILE A 184 3.55 -4.56 -8.77
C ILE A 184 3.02 -4.84 -7.38
N ARG A 185 2.86 -3.79 -6.57
CA ARG A 185 2.18 -3.87 -5.29
C ARG A 185 0.72 -3.52 -5.49
N LYS A 186 -0.15 -4.52 -5.28
CA LYS A 186 -1.59 -4.35 -5.48
C LYS A 186 -2.17 -3.42 -4.44
N PHE A 187 -3.01 -2.55 -4.92
CA PHE A 187 -3.79 -1.67 -4.09
C PHE A 187 -5.05 -2.43 -3.63
N ARG A 188 -5.27 -2.48 -2.32
CA ARG A 188 -6.46 -3.12 -1.77
C ARG A 188 -7.63 -2.13 -1.80
N GLU A 189 -8.74 -2.51 -2.41
CA GLU A 189 -9.95 -1.70 -2.44
C GLU A 189 -10.66 -1.69 -1.09
N ARG A 190 -10.60 -2.81 -0.36
CA ARG A 190 -11.28 -2.96 0.92
C ARG A 190 -10.44 -2.38 2.06
N VAL A 191 -11.05 -1.48 2.82
CA VAL A 191 -10.53 -0.94 4.08
C VAL A 191 -10.90 -1.91 5.20
N MET A 192 -9.91 -2.30 6.00
CA MET A 192 -10.14 -3.05 7.22
C MET A 192 -10.58 -2.08 8.32
N THR A 193 -11.71 -2.32 8.95
CA THR A 193 -12.21 -1.49 10.06
C THR A 193 -11.55 -1.85 11.39
N LEU A 194 -11.70 -1.00 12.42
CA LEU A 194 -11.22 -1.32 13.77
C LEU A 194 -11.92 -2.56 14.34
N GLU A 195 -13.21 -2.75 14.05
CA GLU A 195 -13.99 -3.91 14.44
C GLU A 195 -13.48 -5.20 13.78
N GLU A 196 -13.13 -5.14 12.51
CA GLU A 196 -12.53 -6.27 11.80
C GLU A 196 -11.12 -6.59 12.32
N MET A 197 -10.36 -5.58 12.73
CA MET A 197 -9.05 -5.77 13.37
C MET A 197 -9.19 -6.42 14.75
N GLU A 198 -10.21 -6.06 15.51
CA GLU A 198 -10.55 -6.69 16.79
C GLU A 198 -10.95 -8.14 16.58
N ALA A 199 -11.88 -8.42 15.68
CA ALA A 199 -12.30 -9.78 15.33
C ALA A 199 -11.15 -10.67 14.81
N ALA A 200 -10.14 -10.07 14.14
CA ALA A 200 -8.91 -10.76 13.72
C ALA A 200 -7.86 -10.93 14.84
N GLY A 201 -8.15 -10.50 16.05
CA GLY A 201 -7.25 -10.61 17.23
C GLY A 201 -6.08 -9.62 17.23
N SER A 202 -6.11 -8.59 16.37
CA SER A 202 -5.09 -7.54 16.37
C SER A 202 -5.14 -6.66 17.62
N MET A 203 -6.34 -6.49 18.20
CA MET A 203 -6.60 -5.77 19.44
C MET A 203 -7.80 -6.41 20.15
N ASP A 204 -8.09 -5.97 21.37
CA ASP A 204 -9.28 -6.34 22.11
C ASP A 204 -10.32 -5.21 22.08
N GLN A 205 -11.52 -5.49 22.60
CA GLN A 205 -12.63 -4.56 22.67
C GLN A 205 -12.31 -3.30 23.50
N ALA A 206 -11.50 -3.43 24.56
CA ALA A 206 -11.12 -2.29 25.39
C ALA A 206 -10.22 -1.31 24.63
N LEU A 207 -9.27 -1.85 23.85
CA LEU A 207 -8.39 -1.05 23.03
C LEU A 207 -9.14 -0.43 21.82
N LEU A 208 -10.06 -1.17 21.19
CA LEU A 208 -10.92 -0.63 20.15
C LEU A 208 -11.71 0.58 20.67
N THR A 209 -12.32 0.45 21.85
CA THR A 209 -13.06 1.54 22.50
C THR A 209 -12.16 2.75 22.78
N PHE A 210 -10.98 2.51 23.35
CA PHE A 210 -10.00 3.56 23.62
C PHE A 210 -9.58 4.32 22.36
N LEU A 211 -9.24 3.61 21.29
CA LEU A 211 -8.82 4.22 20.01
C LEU A 211 -9.95 5.00 19.37
N THR A 212 -11.19 4.49 19.44
CA THR A 212 -12.36 5.20 18.94
C THR A 212 -12.58 6.52 19.71
N TRP A 213 -12.46 6.49 21.04
CA TRP A 213 -12.54 7.70 21.87
C TRP A 213 -11.40 8.67 21.59
N ALA A 214 -10.16 8.17 21.39
CA ALA A 214 -9.01 9.02 21.09
C ALA A 214 -9.23 9.80 19.77
N VAL A 215 -9.74 9.14 18.73
CA VAL A 215 -10.07 9.81 17.45
C VAL A 215 -11.21 10.81 17.65
N ALA A 216 -12.27 10.45 18.36
CA ALA A 216 -13.41 11.34 18.64
C ALA A 216 -12.99 12.56 19.46
N ALA A 217 -12.11 12.38 20.45
CA ALA A 217 -11.55 13.44 21.30
C ALA A 217 -10.46 14.27 20.61
N ARG A 218 -10.27 14.07 19.29
CA ARG A 218 -9.28 14.81 18.49
C ARG A 218 -7.85 14.68 19.02
N LYS A 219 -7.45 13.46 19.44
CA LYS A 219 -6.11 13.20 19.88
C LYS A 219 -5.16 13.01 18.68
N ASN A 220 -4.01 13.62 18.72
CA ASN A 220 -2.97 13.43 17.74
C ASN A 220 -2.31 12.06 17.94
N ILE A 221 -2.40 11.18 16.93
CA ILE A 221 -1.96 9.81 17.05
C ILE A 221 -0.86 9.50 16.03
N ALA A 222 0.25 8.96 16.52
CA ALA A 222 1.29 8.37 15.68
C ALA A 222 1.22 6.84 15.75
N VAL A 223 1.10 6.18 14.60
CA VAL A 223 1.17 4.72 14.49
C VAL A 223 2.58 4.31 14.09
N THR A 224 3.23 3.51 14.92
CA THR A 224 4.62 3.09 14.73
C THR A 224 4.72 1.58 14.53
N GLY A 225 5.83 1.10 14.00
CA GLY A 225 6.07 -0.33 13.77
C GLY A 225 7.03 -0.59 12.62
N GLY A 226 7.46 -1.83 12.50
CA GLY A 226 8.31 -2.32 11.40
C GLY A 226 7.58 -2.38 10.05
N THR A 227 8.30 -2.78 9.01
CA THR A 227 7.71 -3.01 7.68
C THR A 227 6.70 -4.17 7.74
N GLY A 228 5.52 -3.97 7.15
CA GLY A 228 4.48 -4.99 7.11
C GLY A 228 3.76 -5.26 8.43
N SER A 229 3.98 -4.46 9.49
CA SER A 229 3.30 -4.60 10.79
C SER A 229 1.84 -4.14 10.79
N GLY A 230 1.36 -3.48 9.73
CA GLY A 230 -0.02 -3.02 9.61
C GLY A 230 -0.25 -1.55 9.96
N LYS A 231 0.81 -0.72 10.01
CA LYS A 231 0.71 0.72 10.30
C LYS A 231 -0.33 1.45 9.44
N THR A 232 -0.19 1.36 8.12
CA THR A 232 -1.11 2.03 7.18
C THR A 232 -2.53 1.49 7.29
N THR A 233 -2.69 0.18 7.58
CA THR A 233 -4.01 -0.43 7.82
C THR A 233 -4.66 0.17 9.06
N LEU A 234 -3.92 0.26 10.17
CA LEU A 234 -4.44 0.87 11.41
C LEU A 234 -4.70 2.37 11.24
N LEU A 235 -3.79 3.10 10.60
CA LEU A 235 -3.99 4.51 10.28
C LEU A 235 -5.29 4.73 9.49
N ASN A 236 -5.52 3.90 8.48
CA ASN A 236 -6.73 3.97 7.66
C ASN A 236 -7.99 3.66 8.50
N ALA A 237 -7.96 2.61 9.30
CA ALA A 237 -9.06 2.25 10.19
C ALA A 237 -9.39 3.35 11.21
N LEU A 238 -8.38 3.99 11.80
CA LEU A 238 -8.54 5.15 12.69
C LEU A 238 -9.13 6.34 11.93
N SER A 239 -8.64 6.61 10.72
CA SER A 239 -9.10 7.72 9.90
C SER A 239 -10.59 7.59 9.52
N CYS A 240 -11.08 6.36 9.32
CA CYS A 240 -12.50 6.09 9.07
C CYS A 240 -13.41 6.35 10.29
N LYS A 241 -12.85 6.50 11.50
CA LYS A 241 -13.59 6.91 12.71
C LYS A 241 -13.69 8.42 12.88
N ILE A 242 -13.09 9.20 12.02
CA ILE A 242 -13.22 10.66 12.01
C ILE A 242 -14.66 11.02 11.63
N ALA A 243 -15.25 11.96 12.36
CA ALA A 243 -16.64 12.36 12.13
C ALA A 243 -16.87 12.91 10.72
N ILE A 244 -17.94 12.48 10.06
CA ILE A 244 -18.29 12.83 8.66
C ILE A 244 -18.46 14.34 8.42
N THR A 245 -18.63 15.12 9.48
CA THR A 245 -18.75 16.58 9.42
C THR A 245 -17.41 17.30 9.31
N GLN A 246 -16.28 16.59 9.49
CA GLN A 246 -14.94 17.17 9.51
C GLN A 246 -14.28 17.05 8.12
N ARG A 247 -13.53 18.09 7.74
CA ARG A 247 -12.73 18.10 6.51
C ARG A 247 -11.40 17.42 6.75
N ILE A 248 -11.12 16.35 6.02
CA ILE A 248 -9.86 15.60 6.07
C ILE A 248 -9.00 15.98 4.89
N ILE A 249 -7.72 16.28 5.13
CA ILE A 249 -6.69 16.35 4.10
C ILE A 249 -5.72 15.20 4.32
N THR A 250 -5.60 14.29 3.36
CA THR A 250 -4.58 13.24 3.39
C THR A 250 -3.38 13.64 2.55
N ILE A 251 -2.19 13.32 3.03
CA ILE A 251 -0.92 13.61 2.38
C ILE A 251 -0.07 12.34 2.40
N GLU A 252 0.24 11.82 1.22
CA GLU A 252 0.91 10.54 1.06
C GLU A 252 1.98 10.62 -0.03
N ASP A 253 3.02 9.83 0.11
CA ASP A 253 4.01 9.61 -0.96
C ASP A 253 3.36 8.88 -2.15
N SER A 254 2.47 7.95 -1.84
CA SER A 254 1.57 7.34 -2.81
C SER A 254 0.27 7.00 -2.08
N ALA A 255 -0.85 7.48 -2.62
CA ALA A 255 -2.13 7.45 -1.93
C ALA A 255 -2.65 6.01 -1.71
N GLU A 256 -2.55 5.52 -0.48
CA GLU A 256 -3.04 4.22 -0.01
C GLU A 256 -4.32 4.35 0.84
N LEU A 257 -4.53 5.51 1.47
CA LEU A 257 -5.68 5.72 2.34
C LEU A 257 -6.99 5.82 1.56
N ARG A 258 -8.04 5.20 2.08
CA ARG A 258 -9.38 5.16 1.51
C ARG A 258 -10.44 5.58 2.53
N PHE A 259 -11.36 6.40 2.09
CA PHE A 259 -12.49 6.92 2.86
C PHE A 259 -13.77 6.68 2.05
N LEU A 260 -14.26 5.45 2.07
CA LEU A 260 -15.36 5.03 1.18
C LEU A 260 -16.66 5.80 1.47
N GLU A 261 -16.90 6.17 2.72
CA GLU A 261 -18.15 6.79 3.16
C GLU A 261 -17.99 8.24 3.64
N HIS A 262 -16.74 8.75 3.72
CA HIS A 262 -16.51 10.10 4.22
C HIS A 262 -16.65 11.14 3.10
N PRO A 263 -17.64 12.05 3.18
CA PRO A 263 -18.00 12.93 2.05
C PRO A 263 -17.00 14.06 1.81
N HIS A 264 -16.14 14.39 2.77
CA HIS A 264 -15.29 15.58 2.71
C HIS A 264 -13.82 15.26 2.93
N VAL A 265 -13.22 14.54 1.96
CA VAL A 265 -11.80 14.19 1.95
C VAL A 265 -11.11 14.79 0.74
N VAL A 266 -9.98 15.45 0.96
CA VAL A 266 -9.06 15.89 -0.10
C VAL A 266 -7.80 15.05 -0.01
N ARG A 267 -7.48 14.35 -1.07
CA ARG A 267 -6.32 13.44 -1.13
C ARG A 267 -5.20 14.12 -1.91
N LEU A 268 -4.05 14.28 -1.28
CA LEU A 268 -2.85 14.85 -1.88
C LEU A 268 -1.76 13.78 -1.96
N GLU A 269 -1.11 13.69 -3.12
CA GLU A 269 -0.02 12.75 -3.37
C GLU A 269 1.23 13.53 -3.78
N ALA A 270 2.37 13.18 -3.19
CA ALA A 270 3.66 13.75 -3.52
C ALA A 270 4.04 13.42 -4.97
N ARG A 271 4.77 14.29 -5.59
CA ARG A 271 5.26 14.09 -6.96
C ARG A 271 6.78 14.10 -6.96
N PRO A 272 7.43 12.99 -7.31
CA PRO A 272 8.88 12.95 -7.48
C PRO A 272 9.31 13.82 -8.67
N LYS A 273 10.60 14.16 -8.72
CA LYS A 273 11.21 14.84 -9.86
C LYS A 273 10.95 14.06 -11.14
N ASN A 274 10.74 14.81 -12.24
CA ASN A 274 10.68 14.23 -13.59
C ASN A 274 12.09 13.81 -14.06
N ALA A 275 12.20 13.26 -15.27
CA ALA A 275 13.47 12.85 -15.86
C ALA A 275 14.50 13.99 -16.00
N GLU A 276 14.05 15.24 -16.03
CA GLU A 276 14.89 16.45 -16.11
C GLU A 276 15.28 16.99 -14.72
N GLY A 277 14.89 16.28 -13.64
CA GLY A 277 15.18 16.69 -12.26
C GLY A 277 14.26 17.80 -11.73
N LEU A 278 13.19 18.13 -12.43
CA LEU A 278 12.28 19.25 -12.13
C LEU A 278 10.91 18.77 -11.66
N GLY A 279 10.12 19.70 -11.11
CA GLY A 279 8.71 19.51 -10.82
C GLY A 279 8.41 18.64 -9.58
N GLU A 280 9.37 18.48 -8.68
CA GLU A 280 9.13 17.82 -7.38
C GLU A 280 8.09 18.59 -6.56
N VAL A 281 7.18 17.84 -5.92
CA VAL A 281 6.30 18.34 -4.86
C VAL A 281 6.43 17.35 -3.72
N SER A 282 7.12 17.75 -2.67
CA SER A 282 7.40 16.89 -1.52
C SER A 282 6.21 16.77 -0.57
N ILE A 283 6.22 15.77 0.32
CA ILE A 283 5.24 15.67 1.42
C ILE A 283 5.26 16.97 2.24
N ARG A 284 6.43 17.54 2.50
CA ARG A 284 6.59 18.81 3.22
C ARG A 284 5.83 19.96 2.56
N ASP A 285 5.99 20.13 1.24
CA ASP A 285 5.26 21.16 0.48
C ASP A 285 3.75 21.00 0.61
N LEU A 286 3.28 19.74 0.58
CA LEU A 286 1.87 19.43 0.73
C LEU A 286 1.35 19.70 2.14
N VAL A 287 2.12 19.40 3.20
CA VAL A 287 1.76 19.73 4.59
C VAL A 287 1.63 21.24 4.75
N ILE A 288 2.61 22.01 4.30
CA ILE A 288 2.58 23.49 4.35
C ILE A 288 1.39 24.05 3.58
N ASN A 289 1.06 23.46 2.42
CA ASN A 289 -0.09 23.89 1.63
C ASN A 289 -1.42 23.52 2.28
N ALA A 290 -1.52 22.34 2.89
CA ALA A 290 -2.73 21.84 3.55
C ALA A 290 -3.22 22.78 4.66
N LEU A 291 -2.32 23.44 5.39
CA LEU A 291 -2.65 24.42 6.43
C LEU A 291 -3.47 25.62 5.89
N ARG A 292 -3.43 25.87 4.57
CA ARG A 292 -4.22 26.93 3.91
C ARG A 292 -5.52 26.42 3.32
N MET A 293 -5.76 25.09 3.41
CA MET A 293 -6.95 24.45 2.83
C MET A 293 -8.11 24.30 3.82
N ARG A 294 -8.02 24.90 5.00
CA ARG A 294 -9.00 24.81 6.09
C ARG A 294 -9.27 23.34 6.51
N PRO A 295 -8.25 22.57 6.87
CA PRO A 295 -8.44 21.21 7.34
C PRO A 295 -9.00 21.20 8.77
N ASP A 296 -9.91 20.25 9.06
CA ASP A 296 -10.25 19.87 10.43
C ASP A 296 -9.33 18.78 10.94
N ARG A 297 -8.78 17.97 10.01
CA ARG A 297 -7.84 16.88 10.27
C ARG A 297 -6.80 16.80 9.15
N ILE A 298 -5.55 16.59 9.52
CA ILE A 298 -4.47 16.27 8.58
C ILE A 298 -4.01 14.84 8.84
N VAL A 299 -4.00 14.01 7.81
CA VAL A 299 -3.53 12.63 7.88
C VAL A 299 -2.31 12.49 6.98
N VAL A 300 -1.13 12.36 7.59
CA VAL A 300 0.12 12.12 6.86
C VAL A 300 0.35 10.62 6.83
N GLY A 301 0.27 10.03 5.64
CA GLY A 301 0.38 8.57 5.45
C GLY A 301 1.63 7.98 6.07
N GLU A 302 2.78 8.65 5.88
CA GLU A 302 4.02 8.30 6.56
C GLU A 302 4.95 9.52 6.66
N CYS A 303 5.53 9.71 7.83
CA CYS A 303 6.56 10.72 8.07
C CYS A 303 7.96 10.06 8.00
N ARG A 304 8.81 10.55 7.09
CA ARG A 304 10.14 9.97 6.79
C ARG A 304 11.26 10.99 6.76
N GLY A 305 10.96 12.28 6.74
CA GLY A 305 11.93 13.35 6.50
C GLY A 305 11.57 14.69 7.12
N ALA A 306 11.97 15.74 6.45
CA ALA A 306 11.87 17.13 6.91
C ALA A 306 10.42 17.60 7.18
N GLU A 307 9.41 16.94 6.62
CA GLU A 307 7.98 17.19 6.88
C GLU A 307 7.59 17.01 8.35
N ALA A 308 8.41 16.28 9.13
CA ALA A 308 8.18 16.08 10.56
C ALA A 308 8.02 17.40 11.32
N LEU A 309 8.83 18.42 10.99
CA LEU A 309 8.74 19.73 11.64
C LEU A 309 7.39 20.40 11.38
N ASP A 310 6.97 20.47 10.12
CA ASP A 310 5.76 21.18 9.72
C ASP A 310 4.50 20.42 10.20
N MET A 311 4.57 19.08 10.25
CA MET A 311 3.53 18.22 10.83
C MET A 311 3.37 18.46 12.33
N LEU A 312 4.47 18.48 13.11
CA LEU A 312 4.43 18.75 14.55
C LEU A 312 3.93 20.18 14.83
N GLN A 313 4.31 21.16 13.99
CA GLN A 313 3.78 22.50 14.08
C GLN A 313 2.28 22.56 13.81
N ALA A 314 1.78 21.83 12.79
CA ALA A 314 0.36 21.74 12.52
C ALA A 314 -0.41 21.19 13.73
N MET A 315 0.07 20.09 14.32
CA MET A 315 -0.50 19.47 15.51
C MET A 315 -0.51 20.39 16.72
N ASN A 316 0.49 21.26 16.87
CA ASN A 316 0.62 22.23 17.96
C ASN A 316 -0.16 23.56 17.75
N THR A 317 -0.72 23.77 16.54
CA THR A 317 -1.32 25.06 16.16
C THR A 317 -2.80 24.96 15.76
N GLY A 318 -3.54 24.06 16.39
CA GLY A 318 -5.00 23.98 16.26
C GLY A 318 -5.53 23.00 15.22
N HIS A 319 -4.65 22.12 14.68
CA HIS A 319 -5.07 21.01 13.84
C HIS A 319 -5.10 19.68 14.63
N ASP A 320 -5.75 19.76 15.82
CA ASP A 320 -5.86 18.62 16.75
C ASP A 320 -6.56 17.42 16.09
N GLY A 321 -6.10 16.22 16.46
CA GLY A 321 -6.59 14.96 15.91
C GLY A 321 -5.98 14.59 14.57
N SER A 322 -4.83 15.15 14.24
CA SER A 322 -4.01 14.74 13.11
C SER A 322 -3.40 13.36 13.35
N LEU A 323 -3.25 12.59 12.28
CA LEU A 323 -2.79 11.20 12.33
C LEU A 323 -1.58 11.03 11.43
N THR A 324 -0.64 10.16 11.83
CA THR A 324 0.52 9.82 10.99
C THR A 324 1.03 8.42 11.27
N THR A 325 1.90 7.90 10.38
CA THR A 325 2.71 6.72 10.68
C THR A 325 4.20 7.03 10.66
N LEU A 326 4.96 6.23 11.39
CA LEU A 326 6.43 6.29 11.46
C LEU A 326 7.00 4.86 11.44
N HIS A 327 8.11 4.67 10.78
CA HIS A 327 8.92 3.48 10.97
C HIS A 327 9.73 3.58 12.25
N ALA A 328 9.38 2.80 13.28
CA ALA A 328 10.16 2.69 14.51
C ALA A 328 9.92 1.31 15.15
N ASN A 329 10.90 0.76 15.86
CA ASN A 329 10.78 -0.54 16.53
C ASN A 329 10.22 -0.42 17.95
N SER A 330 10.14 0.79 18.49
CA SER A 330 9.54 1.12 19.77
C SER A 330 9.08 2.58 19.82
N PRO A 331 8.20 2.96 20.74
CA PRO A 331 7.81 4.38 20.93
C PRO A 331 8.99 5.29 21.31
N GLY A 332 9.96 4.80 22.06
CA GLY A 332 11.19 5.54 22.37
C GLY A 332 12.06 5.80 21.11
N GLU A 333 12.17 4.80 20.22
CA GLU A 333 12.85 4.99 18.94
C GLU A 333 12.10 5.99 18.05
N ALA A 334 10.77 6.02 18.12
CA ALA A 334 9.97 6.98 17.36
C ALA A 334 10.31 8.43 17.72
N ILE A 335 10.53 8.73 19.00
CA ILE A 335 10.96 10.06 19.46
C ILE A 335 12.33 10.40 18.85
N MET A 336 13.30 9.50 18.93
CA MET A 336 14.65 9.72 18.35
C MET A 336 14.59 9.95 16.84
N ARG A 337 13.74 9.18 16.12
CA ARG A 337 13.57 9.34 14.67
C ARG A 337 12.92 10.66 14.31
N LEU A 338 11.85 11.06 15.01
CA LEU A 338 11.23 12.37 14.84
C LEU A 338 12.24 13.50 15.10
N THR A 339 13.02 13.40 16.17
CA THR A 339 14.08 14.37 16.48
C THR A 339 15.09 14.48 15.33
N THR A 340 15.50 13.36 14.75
CA THR A 340 16.41 13.33 13.60
C THR A 340 15.75 13.96 12.36
N MET A 341 14.49 13.64 12.07
CA MET A 341 13.75 14.16 10.90
C MET A 341 13.52 15.66 11.00
N VAL A 342 13.20 16.19 12.19
CA VAL A 342 13.08 17.63 12.42
C VAL A 342 14.39 18.34 12.11
N ARG A 343 15.54 17.75 12.47
CA ARG A 343 16.85 18.31 12.17
C ARG A 343 17.22 18.32 10.69
N TYR A 344 16.53 17.55 9.85
CA TYR A 344 16.65 17.71 8.38
C TYR A 344 16.02 19.03 7.88
N ALA A 345 15.07 19.59 8.63
CA ALA A 345 14.39 20.83 8.27
C ALA A 345 15.02 22.08 8.92
N ALA A 346 15.51 21.96 10.17
CA ALA A 346 16.01 23.09 10.94
C ALA A 346 17.01 22.65 12.02
N GLU A 347 18.00 23.49 12.29
CA GLU A 347 18.93 23.33 13.41
C GLU A 347 18.27 23.81 14.71
N LEU A 348 17.63 22.90 15.43
CA LEU A 348 17.02 23.17 16.73
C LEU A 348 17.71 22.33 17.83
N PRO A 349 17.78 22.84 19.07
CA PRO A 349 18.22 22.04 20.21
C PRO A 349 17.33 20.84 20.43
N VAL A 350 17.92 19.70 20.82
CA VAL A 350 17.20 18.43 20.99
C VAL A 350 16.06 18.54 21.99
N ASP A 351 16.29 19.20 23.13
CA ASP A 351 15.27 19.40 24.15
C ASP A 351 14.07 20.24 23.66
N VAL A 352 14.32 21.24 22.79
CA VAL A 352 13.23 22.00 22.15
C VAL A 352 12.42 21.14 21.20
N ILE A 353 13.08 20.28 20.42
CA ILE A 353 12.40 19.36 19.51
C ILE A 353 11.57 18.35 20.30
N GLU A 354 12.13 17.76 21.36
CA GLU A 354 11.46 16.79 22.20
C GLU A 354 10.28 17.40 22.97
N ALA A 355 10.39 18.67 23.38
CA ALA A 355 9.26 19.39 23.94
C ALA A 355 8.13 19.59 22.92
N GLN A 356 8.47 19.90 21.66
CA GLN A 356 7.49 19.99 20.57
C GLN A 356 6.82 18.64 20.29
N ILE A 357 7.57 17.54 20.27
CA ILE A 357 7.05 16.19 20.07
C ILE A 357 6.05 15.82 21.17
N ALA A 358 6.44 16.03 22.45
CA ALA A 358 5.60 15.73 23.59
C ALA A 358 4.33 16.59 23.67
N SER A 359 4.38 17.82 23.14
CA SER A 359 3.21 18.70 23.03
C SER A 359 2.29 18.34 21.86
N ALA A 360 2.88 17.88 20.75
CA ALA A 360 2.16 17.59 19.51
C ALA A 360 1.46 16.22 19.52
N LEU A 361 2.09 15.20 20.08
CA LEU A 361 1.59 13.82 20.04
C LEU A 361 0.98 13.41 21.37
N ASP A 362 -0.31 13.11 21.39
CA ASP A 362 -1.03 12.60 22.57
C ASP A 362 -0.82 11.10 22.77
N VAL A 363 -0.82 10.33 21.67
CA VAL A 363 -0.80 8.86 21.70
C VAL A 363 0.13 8.31 20.62
N VAL A 364 0.96 7.35 21.01
CA VAL A 364 1.75 6.54 20.07
C VAL A 364 1.28 5.10 20.18
N VAL A 365 0.93 4.49 19.04
CA VAL A 365 0.46 3.11 18.93
C VAL A 365 1.49 2.28 18.19
N GLN A 366 2.15 1.36 18.90
CA GLN A 366 3.15 0.46 18.32
C GLN A 366 2.48 -0.80 17.78
N THR A 367 2.63 -1.05 16.47
CA THR A 367 2.20 -2.27 15.80
C THR A 367 3.36 -3.23 15.62
N ALA A 368 3.08 -4.53 15.73
CA ALA A 368 4.05 -5.58 15.50
C ALA A 368 3.49 -6.67 14.58
N ARG A 369 4.40 -7.49 14.04
CA ARG A 369 4.08 -8.67 13.26
C ARG A 369 4.78 -9.88 13.90
N ALA A 370 4.02 -10.91 14.21
CA ALA A 370 4.53 -12.15 14.75
C ALA A 370 5.19 -13.03 13.68
N ALA A 371 5.91 -14.05 14.08
CA ALA A 371 6.60 -14.97 13.20
C ALA A 371 5.65 -15.78 12.28
N ASP A 372 4.42 -16.02 12.72
CA ASP A 372 3.36 -16.66 11.94
C ASP A 372 2.68 -15.72 10.93
N GLY A 373 3.06 -14.42 10.96
CA GLY A 373 2.52 -13.38 10.08
C GLY A 373 1.35 -12.59 10.66
N GLN A 374 0.81 -12.98 11.84
CA GLN A 374 -0.27 -12.25 12.49
C GLN A 374 0.20 -10.83 12.90
N ARG A 375 -0.66 -9.83 12.71
CA ARG A 375 -0.40 -8.43 13.06
C ARG A 375 -1.20 -8.07 14.31
N PHE A 376 -0.58 -7.30 15.20
CA PHE A 376 -1.22 -6.92 16.46
C PHE A 376 -0.69 -5.59 16.97
N ILE A 377 -1.46 -4.93 17.83
CA ILE A 377 -0.99 -3.76 18.58
C ILE A 377 -0.24 -4.28 19.80
N GLN A 378 1.04 -3.94 19.86
CA GLN A 378 1.97 -4.39 20.91
C GLN A 378 1.96 -3.47 22.11
N GLU A 379 1.93 -2.16 21.89
CA GLU A 379 2.06 -1.15 22.91
C GLU A 379 1.27 0.12 22.56
N VAL A 380 0.70 0.76 23.55
CA VAL A 380 0.12 2.10 23.44
C VAL A 380 0.71 2.96 24.55
N VAL A 381 1.19 4.13 24.18
CA VAL A 381 1.84 5.04 25.12
C VAL A 381 1.30 6.47 24.94
N ALA A 382 1.34 7.26 26.01
CA ALA A 382 1.27 8.71 25.95
C ALA A 382 2.69 9.30 26.00
N LEU A 383 2.84 10.51 25.49
CA LEU A 383 4.10 11.26 25.56
C LEU A 383 3.97 12.40 26.55
N ARG A 384 5.05 12.67 27.29
CA ARG A 384 5.13 13.78 28.23
C ARG A 384 6.53 14.39 28.21
N PHE A 385 6.63 15.70 28.25
CA PHE A 385 7.90 16.37 28.46
C PHE A 385 8.26 16.39 29.94
N ASP A 386 9.43 15.88 30.28
CA ASP A 386 10.00 15.94 31.60
C ASP A 386 10.92 17.19 31.68
N PRO A 387 10.55 18.24 32.44
CA PRO A 387 11.33 19.48 32.49
C PRO A 387 12.65 19.30 33.22
N ASP A 388 12.77 18.37 34.17
CA ASP A 388 14.00 18.13 34.94
C ASP A 388 15.06 17.43 34.09
N ARG A 389 14.63 16.47 33.26
CA ARG A 389 15.48 15.76 32.30
C ARG A 389 15.63 16.50 30.98
N ARG A 390 14.80 17.49 30.72
CA ARG A 390 14.70 18.23 29.44
C ARG A 390 14.49 17.26 28.26
N ALA A 391 13.65 16.25 28.44
CA ALA A 391 13.46 15.17 27.49
C ALA A 391 11.99 14.76 27.39
N CYS A 392 11.61 14.27 26.20
CA CYS A 392 10.33 13.62 25.98
C CYS A 392 10.37 12.22 26.61
N THR A 393 9.42 11.91 27.46
CA THR A 393 9.30 10.61 28.14
C THR A 393 8.09 9.85 27.64
N VAL A 394 8.22 8.52 27.60
CA VAL A 394 7.18 7.57 27.22
C VAL A 394 6.44 7.12 28.48
N LEU A 395 5.14 7.29 28.49
CA LEU A 395 4.23 6.83 29.56
C LEU A 395 3.45 5.62 29.05
N PRO A 396 3.78 4.39 29.44
CA PRO A 396 3.04 3.21 29.01
C PRO A 396 1.58 3.27 29.45
N LEU A 397 0.65 3.02 28.54
CA LEU A 397 -0.78 2.88 28.81
C LEU A 397 -1.20 1.42 28.68
N LEU A 398 -0.74 0.74 27.64
CA LEU A 398 -1.02 -0.66 27.36
C LEU A 398 0.23 -1.35 26.83
N ALA A 399 0.47 -2.58 27.27
CA ALA A 399 1.50 -3.45 26.74
C ALA A 399 0.95 -4.88 26.50
N ARG A 400 1.40 -5.48 25.39
CA ARG A 400 1.14 -6.89 25.04
C ARG A 400 2.47 -7.56 24.71
N ALA A 401 2.82 -8.60 25.45
CA ALA A 401 4.12 -9.27 25.28
C ALA A 401 4.19 -10.10 23.99
N VAL A 402 3.13 -10.85 23.67
CA VAL A 402 3.08 -11.80 22.54
C VAL A 402 1.66 -11.83 21.95
N VAL A 403 1.56 -12.19 20.66
CA VAL A 403 0.27 -12.48 19.99
C VAL A 403 -0.51 -13.52 20.77
N GLY A 404 -1.82 -13.34 20.87
CA GLY A 404 -2.71 -14.25 21.58
C GLY A 404 -2.71 -14.09 23.11
N THR A 405 -1.79 -13.31 23.69
CA THR A 405 -1.88 -12.92 25.10
C THR A 405 -2.85 -11.74 25.26
N GLN A 406 -3.51 -11.68 26.41
CA GLN A 406 -4.32 -10.50 26.75
C GLN A 406 -3.41 -9.27 26.91
N PRO A 407 -3.77 -8.12 26.36
CA PRO A 407 -3.03 -6.89 26.61
C PRO A 407 -3.23 -6.48 28.06
N THR A 408 -2.18 -5.91 28.65
CA THR A 408 -2.23 -5.40 30.02
C THR A 408 -2.25 -3.89 30.00
N TRP A 409 -3.31 -3.31 30.53
CA TRP A 409 -3.39 -1.88 30.77
C TRP A 409 -2.67 -1.53 32.07
N VAL A 410 -1.77 -0.55 32.02
CA VAL A 410 -0.97 -0.12 33.17
C VAL A 410 -1.35 1.28 33.65
N ALA A 411 -1.94 2.10 32.80
CA ALA A 411 -2.39 3.45 33.12
C ALA A 411 -3.53 3.90 32.21
N ALA A 412 -4.26 4.90 32.60
CA ALA A 412 -5.21 5.64 31.78
C ALA A 412 -4.68 7.07 31.55
N PRO A 413 -4.82 7.62 30.35
CA PRO A 413 -4.42 9.00 30.12
C PRO A 413 -5.41 9.99 30.76
N ASP A 414 -4.90 11.15 31.16
CA ASP A 414 -5.66 12.18 31.89
C ASP A 414 -6.87 12.71 31.12
N TRP A 415 -6.85 12.67 29.79
CA TRP A 415 -7.92 13.17 28.95
C TRP A 415 -9.19 12.29 28.93
N LEU A 416 -9.14 11.04 29.45
CA LEU A 416 -10.32 10.16 29.47
C LEU A 416 -11.48 10.75 30.28
N ASP A 417 -11.20 11.44 31.38
CA ASP A 417 -12.25 12.05 32.19
C ASP A 417 -12.92 13.25 31.48
N ALA A 418 -12.20 13.90 30.58
CA ALA A 418 -12.75 14.97 29.76
C ALA A 418 -13.75 14.48 28.69
N LEU A 419 -13.76 13.18 28.33
CA LEU A 419 -14.69 12.63 27.34
C LEU A 419 -16.15 12.80 27.72
N VAL A 420 -16.45 12.69 29.01
CA VAL A 420 -17.81 12.85 29.55
C VAL A 420 -18.23 14.31 29.40
N VAL A 421 -17.37 15.27 29.75
CA VAL A 421 -17.62 16.70 29.62
C VAL A 421 -17.80 17.11 28.16
N GLN A 422 -17.06 16.46 27.25
CA GLN A 422 -17.15 16.69 25.80
C GLN A 422 -18.35 15.98 25.14
N GLY A 423 -19.09 15.15 25.89
CA GLY A 423 -20.21 14.39 25.35
C GLY A 423 -19.82 13.26 24.39
N ILE A 424 -18.54 12.83 24.41
CA ILE A 424 -18.01 11.75 23.58
C ILE A 424 -18.35 10.38 24.17
N ALA A 425 -18.29 10.26 25.50
CA ALA A 425 -18.64 9.06 26.25
C ALA A 425 -19.59 9.39 27.40
N ARG A 426 -20.35 8.40 27.85
CA ARG A 426 -21.18 8.52 29.05
C ARG A 426 -20.34 8.29 30.31
N GLU A 427 -20.72 8.89 31.43
CA GLU A 427 -19.98 8.75 32.70
C GLU A 427 -19.77 7.29 33.10
N GLY A 428 -20.80 6.47 33.03
CA GLY A 428 -20.72 5.04 33.32
C GLY A 428 -19.81 4.24 32.38
N GLU A 429 -19.66 4.65 31.13
CA GLU A 429 -18.81 3.96 30.14
C GLU A 429 -17.33 4.12 30.48
N VAL A 430 -16.88 5.33 30.78
CA VAL A 430 -15.49 5.61 31.16
C VAL A 430 -15.13 4.91 32.47
N ALA A 431 -16.02 4.97 33.46
CA ALA A 431 -15.84 4.31 34.75
C ALA A 431 -15.73 2.77 34.58
N THR A 432 -16.64 2.17 33.82
CA THR A 432 -16.61 0.74 33.52
C THR A 432 -15.34 0.34 32.79
N TRP A 433 -14.92 1.13 31.77
CA TRP A 433 -13.68 0.87 31.04
C TRP A 433 -12.46 0.90 31.99
N LYS A 434 -12.34 1.93 32.83
CA LYS A 434 -11.27 2.04 33.83
C LYS A 434 -11.27 0.86 34.80
N GLN A 435 -12.44 0.44 35.26
CA GLN A 435 -12.57 -0.69 36.17
C GLN A 435 -12.11 -2.01 35.52
N MET A 436 -12.53 -2.27 34.29
CA MET A 436 -12.11 -3.47 33.55
C MET A 436 -10.61 -3.51 33.24
N CYS A 437 -10.02 -2.37 32.89
CA CYS A 437 -8.66 -2.30 32.38
C CYS A 437 -7.59 -2.10 33.45
N LEU A 438 -7.91 -1.42 34.57
CA LEU A 438 -6.89 -1.00 35.55
C LEU A 438 -7.03 -1.71 36.91
N LEU A 439 -8.13 -2.42 37.16
CA LEU A 439 -8.39 -3.14 38.41
C LEU A 439 -8.44 -4.66 38.22
N ALA A 440 -8.28 -5.14 37.00
CA ALA A 440 -8.14 -6.57 36.67
C ALA A 440 -6.65 -6.95 36.66
#